data_04c854783a2bf278807a4a0f4919da16
#
_entry.id   04c854783a2bf278807a4a0f4919da16
#
_cell.length_a   1.000
_cell.length_b   1.000
_cell.length_c   1.000
_cell.angle_alpha   90.00
_cell.angle_beta   90.00
_cell.angle_gamma   90.00
#
_symmetry.space_group_name_H-M   'P 1'
#
loop_
_entity.id
_entity.type
_entity.pdbx_description
1 polymer ?
#
loop_
_entity_poly.entity_id
_entity_poly.type
_entity_poly.pdbx_seq_one_letter_code
_entity_poly.pdbx_strand_id
1 'polypeptide(L)'
;MLSKVDFNNIMEIIESSMDDYLYVLDLQEDTYRISPTALERFAIPCSSFGNARNTCMTFIYEDDRAKVEKQLRYIAGGKIRKHDMNYRWLDKNGNPVWVNGRGGVIDDKEGKPRYLIGCVNEIGNRQRADNNSGLLGEVDMRSYLEACMTDKPKGFLIHIGIDNLAQINGAWGIDYGDYVLRTVADCINKCLSDSQKLYHLVSDEYMIVDLKSHTRDDVLQLREKILAQIDAFIVSVQYKVVFSLSFGITGTTMLSGTYDDCRKLCDFSLQQAKKAGKNNYYFYEQEDYDKFLRKGKIISALRNAVSNGFEGFEVYYQPIVDCSTEQVIAAEALMRFTMHSEDGDESISPVEFIPWLEETGLIIPAGKYIMDAAAQMCHEMQKQVKKFRVNINLSYVQVTKDNIWKDILSVIKQHDITAESICVEMTESGYMDMTPRFCALRKKLKANKISFAIDDFGTGYSNLHCICDMNPDYVKIDKDFTARAMSNGRDYELLKKIIDMVHSIGIKICVEGVEEIEWSRKLRDLNVDYLQGYLYGRPCNKHRFFEGIRLNSGNLQKEHLAIPFVS
;
A
#
# COMPACT_ATOMS: atom_id res chain seq x y z
N MET A 1 -28.58 7.33 56.59
CA MET A 1 -27.15 7.30 56.21
C MET A 1 -26.81 5.88 55.87
N LEU A 2 -26.43 5.60 54.62
CA LEU A 2 -25.90 4.31 54.26
C LEU A 2 -24.58 4.09 55.01
N SER A 3 -24.42 2.93 55.66
CA SER A 3 -23.19 2.58 56.33
C SER A 3 -22.04 2.35 55.34
N LYS A 4 -20.78 2.41 55.75
CA LYS A 4 -19.63 2.06 54.90
C LYS A 4 -19.76 0.65 54.24
N VAL A 5 -20.44 -0.25 54.93
CA VAL A 5 -20.70 -1.63 54.45
C VAL A 5 -21.79 -1.65 53.38
N ASP A 6 -22.86 -0.86 53.52
CA ASP A 6 -23.94 -0.78 52.54
C ASP A 6 -23.45 -0.18 51.20
N PHE A 7 -22.54 0.78 51.27
CA PHE A 7 -21.98 1.42 50.11
C PHE A 7 -21.06 0.46 49.30
N ASN A 8 -20.27 -0.37 50.02
CA ASN A 8 -19.41 -1.39 49.37
C ASN A 8 -20.23 -2.43 48.60
N ASN A 9 -21.31 -2.93 49.24
CA ASN A 9 -22.18 -3.92 48.64
C ASN A 9 -22.91 -3.34 47.41
N ILE A 10 -23.30 -2.08 47.44
CA ILE A 10 -23.92 -1.39 46.28
C ILE A 10 -22.92 -1.25 45.13
N MET A 11 -21.66 -0.90 45.43
CA MET A 11 -20.60 -0.81 44.40
C MET A 11 -20.35 -2.17 43.74
N GLU A 12 -20.25 -3.26 44.50
CA GLU A 12 -20.05 -4.61 43.93
C GLU A 12 -21.23 -5.08 43.07
N ILE A 13 -22.46 -4.76 43.46
CA ILE A 13 -23.67 -5.10 42.68
C ILE A 13 -23.71 -4.31 41.37
N ILE A 14 -23.43 -3.00 41.41
CA ILE A 14 -23.47 -2.14 40.25
C ILE A 14 -22.30 -2.47 39.30
N GLU A 15 -21.11 -2.73 39.82
CA GLU A 15 -19.92 -3.09 39.04
C GLU A 15 -20.13 -4.33 38.18
N SER A 16 -20.83 -5.34 38.67
CA SER A 16 -21.14 -6.57 37.94
C SER A 16 -22.08 -6.34 36.72
N SER A 17 -22.77 -5.21 36.71
CA SER A 17 -23.78 -4.86 35.67
C SER A 17 -23.39 -3.66 34.79
N MET A 18 -22.19 -3.09 34.96
CA MET A 18 -21.70 -1.94 34.21
C MET A 18 -20.33 -2.21 33.60
N ASP A 19 -20.10 -1.68 32.43
CA ASP A 19 -18.79 -1.75 31.76
C ASP A 19 -17.85 -0.60 32.18
N ASP A 20 -18.36 0.39 32.90
CA ASP A 20 -17.61 1.55 33.35
C ASP A 20 -16.91 1.26 34.68
N TYR A 21 -15.73 1.84 34.90
CA TYR A 21 -15.00 1.73 36.18
C TYR A 21 -15.58 2.71 37.18
N LEU A 22 -16.30 2.20 38.19
CA LEU A 22 -16.86 3.03 39.25
C LEU A 22 -15.77 3.52 40.18
N TYR A 23 -15.86 4.78 40.64
CA TYR A 23 -14.94 5.33 41.62
C TYR A 23 -15.62 6.20 42.68
N VAL A 24 -14.97 6.28 43.84
CA VAL A 24 -15.30 7.19 44.92
C VAL A 24 -14.04 7.86 45.43
N LEU A 25 -14.04 9.19 45.43
CA LEU A 25 -13.00 10.01 46.05
C LEU A 25 -13.58 10.73 47.27
N ASP A 26 -13.08 10.40 48.47
CA ASP A 26 -13.37 11.20 49.66
C ASP A 26 -12.45 12.44 49.64
N LEU A 27 -13.06 13.60 49.44
CA LEU A 27 -12.36 14.89 49.28
C LEU A 27 -11.79 15.42 50.59
N GLN A 28 -12.32 14.94 51.77
CA GLN A 28 -11.90 15.37 53.10
C GLN A 28 -10.82 14.44 53.65
N GLU A 29 -10.98 13.11 53.52
CA GLU A 29 -10.02 12.12 53.97
C GLU A 29 -8.92 11.81 52.95
N ASP A 30 -8.99 12.40 51.75
CA ASP A 30 -8.08 12.20 50.60
C ASP A 30 -7.85 10.72 50.27
N THR A 31 -8.95 9.95 50.22
CA THR A 31 -8.94 8.52 49.90
C THR A 31 -9.67 8.26 48.59
N TYR A 32 -9.12 7.39 47.78
CA TYR A 32 -9.69 7.00 46.49
C TYR A 32 -10.02 5.52 46.47
N ARG A 33 -11.12 5.17 45.86
CA ARG A 33 -11.54 3.80 45.63
C ARG A 33 -12.06 3.65 44.22
N ILE A 34 -11.71 2.56 43.55
CA ILE A 34 -12.10 2.26 42.19
C ILE A 34 -12.38 0.78 42.00
N SER A 35 -13.21 0.43 41.03
CA SER A 35 -13.49 -0.93 40.58
C SER A 35 -12.23 -1.76 40.43
N PRO A 36 -12.15 -2.98 41.02
CA PRO A 36 -11.02 -3.90 40.83
C PRO A 36 -10.68 -4.18 39.35
N THR A 37 -11.67 -4.24 38.47
CA THR A 37 -11.51 -4.45 37.02
C THR A 37 -10.65 -3.37 36.37
N ALA A 38 -10.62 -2.13 36.91
CA ALA A 38 -9.72 -1.09 36.41
C ALA A 38 -8.24 -1.42 36.57
N LEU A 39 -7.90 -2.22 37.60
CA LEU A 39 -6.51 -2.63 37.85
C LEU A 39 -6.00 -3.64 36.84
N GLU A 40 -6.87 -4.36 36.15
CA GLU A 40 -6.47 -5.28 35.10
C GLU A 40 -5.98 -4.53 33.86
N ARG A 41 -6.52 -3.35 33.62
CA ARG A 41 -6.30 -2.54 32.42
C ARG A 41 -5.27 -1.43 32.61
N PHE A 42 -5.31 -0.72 33.72
CA PHE A 42 -4.55 0.50 33.97
C PHE A 42 -3.44 0.34 35.00
N ALA A 43 -2.47 1.26 35.01
CA ALA A 43 -1.36 1.31 35.96
C ALA A 43 -1.77 1.86 37.34
N ILE A 44 -2.96 1.48 37.81
CA ILE A 44 -3.49 1.87 39.14
C ILE A 44 -2.87 0.95 40.20
N PRO A 45 -2.32 1.50 41.30
CA PRO A 45 -1.54 0.70 42.25
C PRO A 45 -2.38 -0.33 43.04
N CYS A 46 -3.60 0.03 43.42
CA CYS A 46 -4.55 -0.85 44.10
C CYS A 46 -5.96 -0.26 44.04
N SER A 47 -6.99 -1.06 44.37
CA SER A 47 -8.40 -0.64 44.31
C SER A 47 -8.80 0.40 45.36
N SER A 48 -8.00 0.61 46.40
CA SER A 48 -8.26 1.62 47.42
C SER A 48 -6.95 2.15 48.00
N PHE A 49 -6.76 3.48 48.00
CA PHE A 49 -5.53 4.13 48.46
C PHE A 49 -5.81 5.50 49.09
N GLY A 50 -4.94 5.91 50.02
CA GLY A 50 -4.89 7.25 50.59
C GLY A 50 -3.95 8.15 49.78
N ASN A 51 -3.83 9.43 50.17
CA ASN A 51 -3.10 10.46 49.43
C ASN A 51 -3.52 10.48 47.97
N ALA A 52 -4.84 10.43 47.81
CA ALA A 52 -5.49 10.18 46.51
C ALA A 52 -5.08 11.16 45.42
N ARG A 53 -4.95 12.45 45.78
CA ARG A 53 -4.58 13.50 44.83
C ARG A 53 -3.22 13.27 44.19
N ASN A 54 -2.23 12.89 44.98
CA ASN A 54 -0.89 12.62 44.49
C ASN A 54 -0.82 11.25 43.78
N THR A 55 -1.46 10.23 44.34
CA THR A 55 -1.44 8.88 43.79
C THR A 55 -2.14 8.83 42.44
N CYS A 56 -3.25 9.53 42.22
CA CYS A 56 -3.92 9.62 40.91
C CYS A 56 -3.00 10.21 39.86
N MET A 57 -2.12 11.16 40.19
CA MET A 57 -1.19 11.74 39.23
C MET A 57 -0.15 10.74 38.71
N THR A 58 0.06 9.61 39.37
CA THR A 58 1.02 8.60 38.91
C THR A 58 0.56 7.84 37.68
N PHE A 59 -0.75 7.59 37.55
CA PHE A 59 -1.35 6.89 36.42
C PHE A 59 -2.10 7.79 35.43
N ILE A 60 -2.16 9.12 35.69
CA ILE A 60 -2.59 10.11 34.72
C ILE A 60 -1.41 10.53 33.84
N TYR A 61 -1.62 10.59 32.52
CA TYR A 61 -0.60 11.02 31.57
C TYR A 61 -0.13 12.45 31.87
N GLU A 62 1.17 12.70 31.78
CA GLU A 62 1.83 13.92 32.31
C GLU A 62 1.21 15.23 31.84
N ASP A 63 0.90 15.37 30.54
CA ASP A 63 0.31 16.59 29.98
C ASP A 63 -1.09 16.91 30.55
N ASP A 64 -1.82 15.90 31.03
CA ASP A 64 -3.19 16.06 31.52
C ASP A 64 -3.26 16.31 33.03
N ARG A 65 -2.15 16.04 33.78
CA ARG A 65 -2.08 16.16 35.24
C ARG A 65 -2.52 17.52 35.77
N ALA A 66 -1.95 18.59 35.23
CA ALA A 66 -2.25 19.97 35.67
C ALA A 66 -3.73 20.33 35.48
N LYS A 67 -4.35 19.85 34.40
CA LYS A 67 -5.74 20.09 34.06
C LYS A 67 -6.67 19.35 35.03
N VAL A 68 -6.39 18.07 35.31
CA VAL A 68 -7.18 17.24 36.24
C VAL A 68 -7.05 17.77 37.66
N GLU A 69 -5.82 18.08 38.11
CA GLU A 69 -5.58 18.64 39.45
C GLU A 69 -6.32 19.97 39.67
N LYS A 70 -6.32 20.85 38.68
CA LYS A 70 -7.07 22.12 38.76
C LYS A 70 -8.59 21.88 38.94
N GLN A 71 -9.16 20.93 38.20
CA GLN A 71 -10.58 20.61 38.30
C GLN A 71 -10.91 20.01 39.66
N LEU A 72 -10.10 19.03 40.16
CA LEU A 72 -10.30 18.43 41.48
C LEU A 72 -10.21 19.47 42.62
N ARG A 73 -9.32 20.45 42.54
CA ARG A 73 -9.25 21.58 43.48
C ARG A 73 -10.54 22.44 43.43
N TYR A 74 -11.12 22.68 42.27
CA TYR A 74 -12.36 23.43 42.15
C TYR A 74 -13.56 22.66 42.73
N ILE A 75 -13.57 21.33 42.57
CA ILE A 75 -14.57 20.45 43.15
C ILE A 75 -14.45 20.46 44.66
N ALA A 76 -13.25 20.25 45.21
CA ALA A 76 -13.02 20.25 46.67
C ALA A 76 -13.34 21.61 47.32
N GLY A 77 -13.12 22.72 46.58
CA GLY A 77 -13.50 24.07 47.01
C GLY A 77 -14.95 24.42 46.80
N GLY A 78 -15.82 23.51 46.36
CA GLY A 78 -17.25 23.71 46.13
C GLY A 78 -17.60 24.59 44.93
N LYS A 79 -16.61 25.00 44.10
CA LYS A 79 -16.85 25.85 42.92
C LYS A 79 -17.50 25.09 41.75
N ILE A 80 -17.26 23.79 41.66
CA ILE A 80 -17.81 22.90 40.65
C ILE A 80 -18.40 21.68 41.35
N ARG A 81 -19.56 21.21 40.93
CA ARG A 81 -20.27 20.11 41.53
C ARG A 81 -20.34 18.85 40.66
N LYS A 82 -19.80 18.93 39.46
CA LYS A 82 -19.73 17.81 38.51
C LYS A 82 -18.30 17.67 37.99
N HIS A 83 -17.86 16.42 37.92
CA HIS A 83 -16.70 16.02 37.14
C HIS A 83 -17.20 15.52 35.81
N ASP A 84 -16.73 16.08 34.71
CA ASP A 84 -16.97 15.60 33.36
C ASP A 84 -15.80 16.08 32.50
N MET A 85 -14.88 15.17 32.20
CA MET A 85 -13.63 15.52 31.52
C MET A 85 -13.06 14.34 30.76
N ASN A 86 -12.51 14.64 29.58
CA ASN A 86 -11.69 13.72 28.81
C ASN A 86 -10.20 13.95 29.14
N TYR A 87 -9.49 12.91 29.51
CA TYR A 87 -8.04 12.91 29.81
C TYR A 87 -7.46 11.51 29.63
N ARG A 88 -6.15 11.36 29.70
CA ARG A 88 -5.47 10.09 29.45
C ARG A 88 -5.00 9.44 30.75
N TRP A 89 -5.31 8.14 30.90
CA TRP A 89 -4.69 7.26 31.89
C TRP A 89 -3.59 6.42 31.24
N LEU A 90 -2.63 5.97 32.03
CA LEU A 90 -1.60 5.04 31.60
C LEU A 90 -2.10 3.60 31.75
N ASP A 91 -1.94 2.79 30.71
CA ASP A 91 -2.13 1.34 30.82
C ASP A 91 -0.96 0.68 31.57
N LYS A 92 -1.00 -0.64 31.78
CA LYS A 92 0.07 -1.39 32.45
C LYS A 92 1.43 -1.31 31.75
N ASN A 93 1.45 -1.00 30.47
CA ASN A 93 2.66 -0.88 29.66
C ASN A 93 3.17 0.57 29.59
N GLY A 94 2.47 1.51 30.24
CA GLY A 94 2.80 2.94 30.23
C GLY A 94 2.26 3.70 29.02
N ASN A 95 1.40 3.09 28.19
CA ASN A 95 0.80 3.76 27.04
C ASN A 95 -0.40 4.61 27.47
N PRO A 96 -0.61 5.81 26.87
CA PRO A 96 -1.73 6.68 27.16
C PRO A 96 -3.03 6.14 26.54
N VAL A 97 -4.08 6.02 27.37
CA VAL A 97 -5.43 5.61 26.97
C VAL A 97 -6.40 6.73 27.30
N TRP A 98 -7.18 7.16 26.32
CA TRP A 98 -8.20 8.17 26.54
C TRP A 98 -9.36 7.65 27.37
N VAL A 99 -9.70 8.37 28.44
CA VAL A 99 -10.83 8.07 29.32
C VAL A 99 -11.71 9.30 29.49
N ASN A 100 -12.99 9.08 29.71
CA ASN A 100 -13.93 10.10 30.15
C ASN A 100 -14.31 9.83 31.63
N GLY A 101 -13.90 10.72 32.52
CA GLY A 101 -14.27 10.68 33.93
C GLY A 101 -15.50 11.52 34.16
N ARG A 102 -16.57 10.90 34.70
CA ARG A 102 -17.81 11.56 35.08
C ARG A 102 -18.11 11.33 36.54
N GLY A 103 -18.64 12.34 37.23
CA GLY A 103 -19.01 12.19 38.62
C GLY A 103 -19.78 13.37 39.20
N GLY A 104 -20.46 13.13 40.31
CA GLY A 104 -21.21 14.12 41.06
C GLY A 104 -20.72 14.23 42.49
N VAL A 105 -20.85 15.39 43.09
CA VAL A 105 -20.45 15.68 44.47
C VAL A 105 -21.60 15.43 45.42
N ILE A 106 -21.32 14.73 46.53
CA ILE A 106 -22.20 14.58 47.70
C ILE A 106 -21.58 15.36 48.85
N ASP A 107 -22.40 16.19 49.52
CA ASP A 107 -21.98 17.00 50.66
C ASP A 107 -22.09 16.23 51.98
N ASP A 108 -21.33 16.71 52.95
CA ASP A 108 -21.51 16.33 54.36
C ASP A 108 -22.72 17.01 55.01
N LYS A 109 -22.92 16.76 56.31
CA LYS A 109 -24.04 17.37 57.05
C LYS A 109 -23.96 18.90 57.21
N GLU A 110 -22.77 19.46 56.96
CA GLU A 110 -22.50 20.90 57.03
C GLU A 110 -22.61 21.60 55.66
N GLY A 111 -22.96 20.84 54.61
CA GLY A 111 -23.08 21.34 53.25
C GLY A 111 -21.75 21.55 52.52
N LYS A 112 -20.64 20.93 53.02
CA LYS A 112 -19.34 20.97 52.37
C LYS A 112 -19.16 19.75 51.48
N PRO A 113 -18.45 19.86 50.31
CA PRO A 113 -18.12 18.74 49.46
C PRO A 113 -17.37 17.64 50.21
N ARG A 114 -17.90 16.40 50.22
CA ARG A 114 -17.27 15.27 50.88
C ARG A 114 -16.90 14.16 49.88
N TYR A 115 -17.84 13.67 49.14
CA TYR A 115 -17.58 12.57 48.22
C TYR A 115 -17.77 13.03 46.78
N LEU A 116 -16.81 12.71 45.90
CA LEU A 116 -16.99 12.71 44.47
C LEU A 116 -17.19 11.26 44.02
N ILE A 117 -18.38 10.95 43.52
CA ILE A 117 -18.75 9.59 43.10
C ILE A 117 -19.04 9.62 41.60
N GLY A 118 -18.53 8.65 40.88
CA GLY A 118 -18.70 8.59 39.45
C GLY A 118 -18.20 7.31 38.81
N CYS A 119 -18.09 7.40 37.49
CA CYS A 119 -17.52 6.35 36.67
C CYS A 119 -16.48 6.92 35.72
N VAL A 120 -15.58 6.07 35.27
CA VAL A 120 -14.62 6.34 34.21
C VAL A 120 -14.85 5.32 33.12
N ASN A 121 -15.04 5.78 31.90
CA ASN A 121 -15.12 4.92 30.74
C ASN A 121 -13.94 5.16 29.79
N GLU A 122 -13.52 4.13 29.08
CA GLU A 122 -12.48 4.20 28.05
C GLU A 122 -13.10 4.73 26.76
N ILE A 123 -12.58 5.85 26.23
CA ILE A 123 -13.07 6.44 25.00
C ILE A 123 -12.51 5.63 23.82
N GLY A 124 -13.39 4.99 23.05
CA GLY A 124 -13.06 4.34 21.78
C GLY A 124 -12.95 2.81 21.81
N ASN A 125 -13.03 2.13 22.97
CA ASN A 125 -12.78 0.68 23.00
C ASN A 125 -13.88 -0.22 23.62
N ARG A 126 -15.01 0.31 24.09
CA ARG A 126 -16.03 -0.51 24.76
C ARG A 126 -17.48 -0.13 24.50
N GLN A 127 -17.82 0.23 23.27
CA GLN A 127 -19.23 0.14 22.90
C GLN A 127 -19.51 -1.32 22.52
N ARG A 128 -20.14 -2.10 23.40
CA ARG A 128 -20.61 -3.46 23.08
C ARG A 128 -21.66 -3.46 21.97
N ALA A 129 -22.38 -2.36 21.80
CA ALA A 129 -23.34 -2.17 20.72
C ALA A 129 -23.09 -0.84 20.01
N ASP A 130 -23.18 -0.84 18.70
CA ASP A 130 -23.20 0.38 17.90
C ASP A 130 -24.56 1.07 18.04
N ASN A 131 -24.55 2.30 18.55
CA ASN A 131 -25.77 3.08 18.75
C ASN A 131 -26.49 3.45 17.44
N ASN A 132 -25.79 3.40 16.31
CA ASN A 132 -26.37 3.72 15.00
C ASN A 132 -27.07 2.51 14.40
N SER A 133 -26.47 1.35 14.38
CA SER A 133 -27.04 0.12 13.79
C SER A 133 -27.80 -0.74 14.80
N GLY A 134 -27.58 -0.54 16.10
CA GLY A 134 -28.11 -1.40 17.19
C GLY A 134 -27.45 -2.78 17.24
N LEU A 135 -26.41 -3.03 16.45
CA LEU A 135 -25.69 -4.29 16.39
C LEU A 135 -24.59 -4.36 17.45
N LEU A 136 -24.25 -5.57 17.85
CA LEU A 136 -23.05 -5.82 18.66
C LEU A 136 -21.80 -5.48 17.84
N GLY A 137 -20.78 -4.98 18.55
CA GLY A 137 -19.53 -4.53 17.94
C GLY A 137 -18.45 -5.61 17.89
N GLU A 138 -17.25 -5.19 17.50
CA GLU A 138 -16.08 -6.06 17.33
C GLU A 138 -15.67 -6.80 18.60
N VAL A 139 -15.85 -6.20 19.79
CA VAL A 139 -15.51 -6.83 21.07
C VAL A 139 -16.34 -8.09 21.33
N ASP A 140 -17.65 -8.02 21.06
CA ASP A 140 -18.53 -9.18 21.22
C ASP A 140 -18.29 -10.23 20.13
N MET A 141 -17.99 -9.80 18.89
CA MET A 141 -17.58 -10.70 17.81
C MET A 141 -16.31 -11.46 18.20
N ARG A 142 -15.29 -10.77 18.74
CA ARG A 142 -14.04 -11.38 19.21
C ARG A 142 -14.32 -12.46 20.24
N SER A 143 -15.06 -12.12 21.28
CA SER A 143 -15.42 -13.05 22.36
C SER A 143 -16.19 -14.26 21.83
N TYR A 144 -17.11 -14.05 20.89
CA TYR A 144 -17.86 -15.12 20.26
C TYR A 144 -16.98 -16.04 19.39
N LEU A 145 -16.12 -15.47 18.57
CA LEU A 145 -15.21 -16.23 17.71
C LEU A 145 -14.19 -17.02 18.56
N GLU A 146 -13.60 -16.43 19.59
CA GLU A 146 -12.66 -17.11 20.50
C GLU A 146 -13.32 -18.32 21.20
N ALA A 147 -14.59 -18.19 21.60
CA ALA A 147 -15.35 -19.29 22.16
C ALA A 147 -15.67 -20.39 21.13
N CYS A 148 -16.00 -20.03 19.89
CA CYS A 148 -16.34 -20.97 18.84
C CYS A 148 -15.12 -21.67 18.23
N MET A 149 -13.98 -21.01 18.13
CA MET A 149 -12.75 -21.53 17.48
C MET A 149 -12.18 -22.76 18.17
N THR A 150 -12.46 -22.97 19.46
CA THR A 150 -12.07 -24.18 20.22
C THR A 150 -12.58 -25.47 19.57
N ASP A 151 -13.77 -25.44 18.95
CA ASP A 151 -14.42 -26.60 18.32
C ASP A 151 -14.12 -26.74 16.82
N LYS A 152 -13.28 -25.85 16.25
CA LYS A 152 -12.97 -25.78 14.80
C LYS A 152 -14.22 -25.86 13.90
N PRO A 153 -15.18 -24.96 14.08
CA PRO A 153 -16.42 -24.99 13.33
C PRO A 153 -16.15 -24.81 11.82
N LYS A 154 -16.93 -25.50 11.00
CA LYS A 154 -16.94 -25.29 9.55
C LYS A 154 -17.95 -24.19 9.23
N GLY A 155 -17.53 -23.21 8.44
CA GLY A 155 -18.37 -22.08 8.04
C GLY A 155 -17.57 -21.00 7.39
N PHE A 156 -18.10 -19.77 7.39
CA PHE A 156 -17.49 -18.62 6.75
C PHE A 156 -17.58 -17.38 7.62
N LEU A 157 -16.56 -16.53 7.52
CA LEU A 157 -16.61 -15.12 7.92
C LEU A 157 -16.83 -14.30 6.66
N ILE A 158 -17.89 -13.48 6.65
CA ILE A 158 -18.25 -12.64 5.51
C ILE A 158 -18.10 -11.19 5.94
N HIS A 159 -17.03 -10.55 5.48
CA HIS A 159 -16.73 -9.15 5.74
C HIS A 159 -17.36 -8.29 4.65
N ILE A 160 -18.27 -7.40 5.01
CA ILE A 160 -19.05 -6.57 4.11
C ILE A 160 -18.66 -5.12 4.30
N GLY A 161 -18.39 -4.41 3.22
CA GLY A 161 -18.19 -2.97 3.23
C GLY A 161 -19.16 -2.25 2.31
N ILE A 162 -19.70 -1.11 2.77
CA ILE A 162 -20.51 -0.23 1.92
C ILE A 162 -19.58 0.57 1.01
N ASP A 163 -19.78 0.48 -0.30
CA ASP A 163 -18.96 1.21 -1.25
C ASP A 163 -19.38 2.68 -1.31
N ASN A 164 -18.39 3.59 -1.25
CA ASN A 164 -18.57 5.03 -1.43
C ASN A 164 -19.45 5.75 -0.37
N LEU A 165 -19.57 5.24 0.86
CA LEU A 165 -20.34 5.90 1.92
C LEU A 165 -19.89 7.37 2.16
N ALA A 166 -18.60 7.68 2.02
CA ALA A 166 -18.08 9.04 2.12
C ALA A 166 -18.70 10.01 1.10
N GLN A 167 -19.05 9.55 -0.09
CA GLN A 167 -19.73 10.36 -1.11
C GLN A 167 -21.19 10.63 -0.70
N ILE A 168 -21.86 9.65 -0.09
CA ILE A 168 -23.21 9.80 0.46
C ILE A 168 -23.20 10.86 1.57
N ASN A 169 -22.25 10.74 2.51
CA ASN A 169 -22.07 11.72 3.59
C ASN A 169 -21.79 13.12 3.06
N GLY A 170 -20.98 13.24 2.01
CA GLY A 170 -20.66 14.51 1.36
C GLY A 170 -21.86 15.15 0.65
N ALA A 171 -22.74 14.34 0.05
CA ALA A 171 -23.89 14.82 -0.71
C ALA A 171 -25.12 15.10 0.16
N TRP A 172 -25.37 14.29 1.20
CA TRP A 172 -26.62 14.28 1.96
C TRP A 172 -26.46 14.52 3.46
N GLY A 173 -25.22 14.65 3.94
CA GLY A 173 -24.92 14.82 5.37
C GLY A 173 -24.75 13.51 6.13
N ILE A 174 -24.12 13.61 7.31
CA ILE A 174 -23.78 12.46 8.17
C ILE A 174 -25.03 11.73 8.66
N ASP A 175 -26.08 12.46 9.04
CA ASP A 175 -27.35 11.87 9.52
C ASP A 175 -27.98 10.93 8.47
N TYR A 176 -27.85 11.29 7.20
CA TYR A 176 -28.34 10.45 6.11
C TYR A 176 -27.46 9.20 5.91
N GLY A 177 -26.15 9.34 6.04
CA GLY A 177 -25.23 8.20 6.05
C GLY A 177 -25.53 7.23 7.19
N ASP A 178 -25.81 7.75 8.39
CA ASP A 178 -26.23 6.93 9.53
C ASP A 178 -27.57 6.21 9.28
N TYR A 179 -28.49 6.86 8.59
CA TYR A 179 -29.74 6.21 8.14
C TYR A 179 -29.44 5.06 7.16
N VAL A 180 -28.53 5.25 6.21
CA VAL A 180 -28.11 4.19 5.26
C VAL A 180 -27.43 3.05 6.02
N LEU A 181 -26.53 3.32 6.96
CA LEU A 181 -25.90 2.29 7.80
C LEU A 181 -26.92 1.43 8.54
N ARG A 182 -27.89 2.05 9.24
CA ARG A 182 -28.97 1.31 9.91
C ARG A 182 -29.75 0.44 8.95
N THR A 183 -30.13 0.99 7.80
CA THR A 183 -30.96 0.29 6.82
C THR A 183 -30.20 -0.89 6.21
N VAL A 184 -28.90 -0.75 5.94
CA VAL A 184 -28.06 -1.87 5.47
C VAL A 184 -28.00 -2.97 6.53
N ALA A 185 -27.81 -2.62 7.80
CA ALA A 185 -27.83 -3.57 8.91
C ALA A 185 -29.15 -4.35 8.97
N ASP A 186 -30.28 -3.65 8.87
CA ASP A 186 -31.63 -4.24 8.86
C ASP A 186 -31.85 -5.15 7.65
N CYS A 187 -31.40 -4.74 6.47
CA CYS A 187 -31.49 -5.55 5.25
C CYS A 187 -30.69 -6.85 5.38
N ILE A 188 -29.46 -6.77 5.92
CA ILE A 188 -28.63 -7.95 6.17
C ILE A 188 -29.30 -8.85 7.20
N ASN A 189 -29.72 -8.33 8.35
CA ASN A 189 -30.36 -9.10 9.43
C ASN A 189 -31.60 -9.87 8.97
N LYS A 190 -32.42 -9.30 8.10
CA LYS A 190 -33.59 -9.97 7.52
C LYS A 190 -33.24 -11.21 6.70
N CYS A 191 -32.01 -11.30 6.19
CA CYS A 191 -31.55 -12.43 5.38
C CYS A 191 -30.90 -13.53 6.22
N LEU A 192 -30.55 -13.25 7.48
CA LEU A 192 -29.85 -14.18 8.35
C LEU A 192 -30.81 -15.13 9.07
N SER A 193 -30.29 -16.31 9.42
CA SER A 193 -30.92 -17.28 10.31
C SER A 193 -30.35 -17.15 11.72
N ASP A 194 -31.00 -17.77 12.72
CA ASP A 194 -30.59 -17.75 14.12
C ASP A 194 -29.15 -18.22 14.38
N SER A 195 -28.59 -19.04 13.48
CA SER A 195 -27.21 -19.55 13.55
C SER A 195 -26.17 -18.64 12.90
N GLN A 196 -26.58 -17.56 12.26
CA GLN A 196 -25.74 -16.55 11.64
C GLN A 196 -25.81 -15.27 12.44
N LYS A 197 -24.67 -14.67 12.76
CA LYS A 197 -24.60 -13.46 13.58
C LYS A 197 -23.99 -12.31 12.80
N LEU A 198 -24.63 -11.14 12.90
CA LEU A 198 -24.14 -9.89 12.30
C LEU A 198 -23.53 -8.99 13.36
N TYR A 199 -22.37 -8.45 13.04
CA TYR A 199 -21.65 -7.48 13.88
C TYR A 199 -21.36 -6.23 13.05
N HIS A 200 -21.44 -5.06 13.69
CA HIS A 200 -20.93 -3.81 13.13
C HIS A 200 -19.48 -3.64 13.57
N LEU A 201 -18.60 -3.36 12.62
CA LEU A 201 -17.18 -3.15 12.91
C LEU A 201 -16.90 -1.64 13.05
N VAL A 202 -16.11 -1.11 12.15
CA VAL A 202 -15.76 0.31 12.17
C VAL A 202 -16.32 0.98 10.90
N SER A 203 -16.89 2.18 11.05
CA SER A 203 -17.37 3.01 9.95
C SER A 203 -18.47 2.36 9.11
N ASP A 204 -18.15 1.82 7.93
CA ASP A 204 -19.03 1.28 6.91
C ASP A 204 -18.95 -0.25 6.78
N GLU A 205 -18.37 -0.92 7.79
CA GLU A 205 -18.05 -2.33 7.69
C GLU A 205 -18.87 -3.20 8.65
N TYR A 206 -19.31 -4.34 8.13
CA TYR A 206 -20.05 -5.36 8.88
C TYR A 206 -19.36 -6.71 8.74
N MET A 207 -19.56 -7.56 9.74
CA MET A 207 -19.09 -8.94 9.69
C MET A 207 -20.24 -9.91 10.00
N ILE A 208 -20.45 -10.87 9.10
CA ILE A 208 -21.32 -12.02 9.36
C ILE A 208 -20.45 -13.19 9.79
N VAL A 209 -20.72 -13.73 10.95
CA VAL A 209 -20.19 -15.04 11.38
C VAL A 209 -21.23 -16.09 10.99
N ASP A 210 -20.93 -16.82 9.93
CA ASP A 210 -21.82 -17.82 9.33
C ASP A 210 -21.26 -19.23 9.58
N LEU A 211 -21.79 -19.90 10.59
CA LEU A 211 -21.45 -21.28 10.93
C LEU A 211 -22.47 -22.29 10.36
N LYS A 212 -23.38 -21.82 9.48
CA LYS A 212 -24.41 -22.64 8.83
C LYS A 212 -24.02 -23.05 7.41
N SER A 213 -23.45 -22.12 6.65
CA SER A 213 -23.06 -22.40 5.27
C SER A 213 -21.86 -23.34 5.22
N HIS A 214 -21.94 -24.35 4.37
CA HIS A 214 -20.88 -25.36 4.23
C HIS A 214 -20.16 -25.28 2.88
N THR A 215 -20.78 -24.62 1.90
CA THR A 215 -20.25 -24.47 0.55
C THR A 215 -20.14 -23.00 0.14
N ARG A 216 -19.31 -22.72 -0.88
CA ARG A 216 -19.24 -21.37 -1.48
C ARG A 216 -20.60 -20.96 -2.07
N ASP A 217 -21.35 -21.89 -2.63
CA ASP A 217 -22.68 -21.62 -3.22
C ASP A 217 -23.68 -21.15 -2.17
N ASP A 218 -23.68 -21.75 -0.95
CA ASP A 218 -24.53 -21.28 0.15
C ASP A 218 -24.29 -19.81 0.47
N VAL A 219 -23.02 -19.41 0.54
CA VAL A 219 -22.62 -18.02 0.82
C VAL A 219 -23.02 -17.09 -0.32
N LEU A 220 -22.88 -17.52 -1.58
CA LEU A 220 -23.31 -16.73 -2.72
C LEU A 220 -24.83 -16.55 -2.75
N GLN A 221 -25.60 -17.58 -2.39
CA GLN A 221 -27.06 -17.46 -2.25
C GLN A 221 -27.44 -16.47 -1.13
N LEU A 222 -26.73 -16.46 -0.01
CA LEU A 222 -26.93 -15.46 1.04
C LEU A 222 -26.62 -14.05 0.52
N ARG A 223 -25.50 -13.88 -0.19
CA ARG A 223 -25.12 -12.61 -0.82
C ARG A 223 -26.22 -12.10 -1.75
N GLU A 224 -26.75 -12.95 -2.65
CA GLU A 224 -27.81 -12.55 -3.57
C GLU A 224 -29.09 -12.11 -2.84
N LYS A 225 -29.45 -12.78 -1.73
CA LYS A 225 -30.59 -12.38 -0.89
C LYS A 225 -30.35 -10.99 -0.27
N ILE A 226 -29.13 -10.74 0.23
CA ILE A 226 -28.78 -9.43 0.80
C ILE A 226 -28.85 -8.34 -0.27
N LEU A 227 -28.27 -8.57 -1.45
CA LEU A 227 -28.30 -7.60 -2.55
C LEU A 227 -29.74 -7.29 -3.00
N ALA A 228 -30.61 -8.31 -3.10
CA ALA A 228 -32.01 -8.10 -3.44
C ALA A 228 -32.75 -7.21 -2.40
N GLN A 229 -32.42 -7.32 -1.10
CA GLN A 229 -32.97 -6.42 -0.07
C GLN A 229 -32.42 -5.00 -0.20
N ILE A 230 -31.16 -4.84 -0.55
CA ILE A 230 -30.53 -3.51 -0.77
C ILE A 230 -31.15 -2.86 -2.01
N ASP A 231 -31.33 -3.59 -3.11
CA ASP A 231 -31.96 -3.08 -4.33
C ASP A 231 -33.41 -2.64 -4.04
N ALA A 232 -34.16 -3.44 -3.30
CA ALA A 232 -35.51 -3.07 -2.87
C ALA A 232 -35.54 -1.80 -2.03
N PHE A 233 -34.56 -1.60 -1.14
CA PHE A 233 -34.41 -0.37 -0.39
C PHE A 233 -34.10 0.82 -1.33
N ILE A 234 -33.12 0.71 -2.23
CA ILE A 234 -32.76 1.77 -3.18
C ILE A 234 -33.97 2.21 -4.01
N VAL A 235 -34.77 1.25 -4.48
CA VAL A 235 -36.02 1.53 -5.18
C VAL A 235 -37.02 2.25 -4.27
N SER A 236 -37.17 1.82 -3.02
CA SER A 236 -38.13 2.41 -2.07
C SER A 236 -37.86 3.90 -1.79
N VAL A 237 -36.59 4.30 -1.82
CA VAL A 237 -36.17 5.71 -1.67
C VAL A 237 -36.08 6.45 -3.01
N GLN A 238 -36.67 5.89 -4.08
CA GLN A 238 -36.72 6.48 -5.43
C GLN A 238 -35.33 6.86 -5.97
N TYR A 239 -34.34 6.01 -5.76
CA TYR A 239 -32.93 6.19 -6.20
C TYR A 239 -32.26 7.49 -5.69
N LYS A 240 -32.77 8.10 -4.61
CA LYS A 240 -32.12 9.25 -3.99
C LYS A 240 -30.67 8.96 -3.59
N VAL A 241 -30.37 7.73 -3.25
CA VAL A 241 -29.03 7.23 -3.00
C VAL A 241 -28.81 5.93 -3.76
N VAL A 242 -27.64 5.79 -4.34
CA VAL A 242 -27.21 4.54 -5.00
C VAL A 242 -25.83 4.20 -4.42
N PHE A 243 -25.72 2.99 -3.90
CA PHE A 243 -24.47 2.43 -3.38
C PHE A 243 -24.43 0.93 -3.66
N SER A 244 -23.29 0.33 -3.46
CA SER A 244 -23.11 -1.11 -3.58
C SER A 244 -22.44 -1.67 -2.33
N LEU A 245 -22.39 -2.99 -2.25
CA LEU A 245 -21.69 -3.71 -1.18
C LEU A 245 -20.58 -4.58 -1.79
N SER A 246 -19.41 -4.52 -1.15
CA SER A 246 -18.30 -5.43 -1.43
C SER A 246 -18.21 -6.47 -0.32
N PHE A 247 -17.89 -7.75 -0.71
CA PHE A 247 -17.89 -8.88 0.20
C PHE A 247 -16.52 -9.58 0.20
N GLY A 248 -15.83 -9.60 1.33
CA GLY A 248 -14.66 -10.45 1.57
C GLY A 248 -15.09 -11.72 2.31
N ILE A 249 -14.79 -12.90 1.79
CA ILE A 249 -15.27 -14.17 2.32
C ILE A 249 -14.10 -15.06 2.69
N THR A 250 -14.01 -15.46 3.96
CA THR A 250 -12.94 -16.32 4.48
C THR A 250 -13.55 -17.56 5.13
N GLY A 251 -13.12 -18.75 4.68
CA GLY A 251 -13.57 -20.01 5.28
C GLY A 251 -12.96 -20.20 6.68
N THR A 252 -13.74 -20.64 7.65
CA THR A 252 -13.26 -20.85 9.03
C THR A 252 -12.17 -21.92 9.13
N THR A 253 -12.07 -22.83 8.18
CA THR A 253 -10.98 -23.83 8.12
C THR A 253 -9.61 -23.23 7.79
N MET A 254 -9.58 -22.02 7.21
CA MET A 254 -8.36 -21.27 6.94
C MET A 254 -7.91 -20.43 8.15
N LEU A 255 -8.75 -20.34 9.17
CA LEU A 255 -8.46 -19.56 10.36
C LEU A 255 -7.63 -20.41 11.34
N SER A 256 -6.34 -20.21 11.32
CA SER A 256 -5.41 -20.78 12.31
C SER A 256 -4.73 -19.62 13.04
N GLY A 257 -4.77 -19.63 14.37
CA GLY A 257 -4.10 -18.62 15.17
C GLY A 257 -5.03 -17.76 16.03
N THR A 258 -4.68 -16.51 16.19
CA THR A 258 -5.40 -15.55 17.04
C THR A 258 -6.57 -14.90 16.28
N TYR A 259 -7.46 -14.24 17.03
CA TYR A 259 -8.50 -13.39 16.44
C TYR A 259 -7.91 -12.36 15.46
N ASP A 260 -6.78 -11.73 15.81
CA ASP A 260 -6.14 -10.70 14.98
C ASP A 260 -5.65 -11.28 13.65
N ASP A 261 -5.23 -12.54 13.61
CA ASP A 261 -4.85 -13.20 12.37
C ASP A 261 -6.08 -13.47 11.49
N CYS A 262 -7.18 -13.93 12.09
CA CYS A 262 -8.46 -14.08 11.38
C CYS A 262 -8.94 -12.76 10.79
N ARG A 263 -8.84 -11.68 11.57
CA ARG A 263 -9.25 -10.34 11.13
C ARG A 263 -8.45 -9.87 9.91
N LYS A 264 -7.13 -10.07 9.91
CA LYS A 264 -6.26 -9.72 8.77
C LYS A 264 -6.69 -10.43 7.47
N LEU A 265 -7.06 -11.72 7.55
CA LEU A 265 -7.51 -12.47 6.37
C LEU A 265 -8.86 -11.94 5.84
N CYS A 266 -9.78 -11.60 6.74
CA CYS A 266 -11.06 -10.99 6.37
C CYS A 266 -10.88 -9.61 5.73
N ASP A 267 -10.01 -8.76 6.31
CA ASP A 267 -9.70 -7.43 5.79
C ASP A 267 -9.05 -7.52 4.41
N PHE A 268 -8.10 -8.43 4.24
CA PHE A 268 -7.50 -8.72 2.94
C PHE A 268 -8.56 -9.11 1.90
N SER A 269 -9.46 -10.03 2.26
CA SER A 269 -10.50 -10.50 1.36
C SER A 269 -11.45 -9.38 0.91
N LEU A 270 -11.87 -8.50 1.84
CA LEU A 270 -12.69 -7.33 1.50
C LEU A 270 -11.93 -6.35 0.62
N GLN A 271 -10.64 -6.12 0.91
CA GLN A 271 -9.78 -5.26 0.08
C GLN A 271 -9.66 -5.77 -1.35
N GLN A 272 -9.53 -7.10 -1.55
CA GLN A 272 -9.49 -7.70 -2.89
C GLN A 272 -10.83 -7.50 -3.63
N ALA A 273 -11.96 -7.72 -2.96
CA ALA A 273 -13.28 -7.46 -3.54
C ALA A 273 -13.44 -5.99 -3.99
N LYS A 274 -13.03 -5.03 -3.14
CA LYS A 274 -13.05 -3.59 -3.48
C LYS A 274 -12.11 -3.25 -4.65
N LYS A 275 -10.93 -3.89 -4.75
CA LYS A 275 -9.97 -3.70 -5.86
C LYS A 275 -10.47 -4.25 -7.19
N ALA A 276 -11.22 -5.35 -7.16
CA ALA A 276 -11.80 -5.95 -8.36
C ALA A 276 -12.94 -5.12 -9.00
N GLY A 277 -13.15 -3.87 -8.53
CA GLY A 277 -14.07 -2.89 -9.13
C GLY A 277 -15.25 -2.52 -8.25
N LYS A 278 -15.24 -2.88 -6.96
CA LYS A 278 -16.39 -2.70 -6.04
C LYS A 278 -17.63 -3.50 -6.50
N ASN A 279 -18.71 -3.46 -5.72
CA ASN A 279 -19.91 -4.27 -6.01
C ASN A 279 -19.58 -5.74 -6.36
N ASN A 280 -18.60 -6.27 -5.68
CA ASN A 280 -17.99 -7.56 -6.02
C ASN A 280 -17.79 -8.40 -4.76
N TYR A 281 -17.36 -9.64 -4.93
CA TYR A 281 -16.99 -10.52 -3.83
C TYR A 281 -15.62 -11.16 -4.11
N TYR A 282 -14.96 -11.59 -3.03
CA TYR A 282 -13.71 -12.30 -3.10
C TYR A 282 -13.67 -13.39 -2.02
N PHE A 283 -13.41 -14.65 -2.43
CA PHE A 283 -13.09 -15.72 -1.50
C PHE A 283 -11.59 -15.72 -1.23
N TYR A 284 -11.24 -15.78 0.03
CA TYR A 284 -9.84 -15.86 0.46
C TYR A 284 -9.10 -17.01 -0.22
N GLU A 285 -7.97 -16.70 -0.82
CA GLU A 285 -7.03 -17.66 -1.39
C GLU A 285 -5.63 -17.41 -0.80
N GLN A 286 -5.00 -18.48 -0.29
CA GLN A 286 -3.69 -18.38 0.40
C GLN A 286 -2.61 -17.82 -0.52
N GLU A 287 -2.57 -18.25 -1.77
CA GLU A 287 -1.59 -17.80 -2.74
C GLU A 287 -1.61 -16.28 -2.97
N ASP A 288 -2.80 -15.68 -3.02
CA ASP A 288 -2.95 -14.24 -3.21
C ASP A 288 -2.58 -13.46 -1.93
N TYR A 289 -2.84 -14.05 -0.77
CA TYR A 289 -2.40 -13.47 0.49
C TYR A 289 -0.87 -13.49 0.64
N ASP A 290 -0.22 -14.57 0.23
CA ASP A 290 1.24 -14.68 0.22
C ASP A 290 1.86 -13.65 -0.73
N LYS A 291 1.28 -13.44 -1.92
CA LYS A 291 1.67 -12.35 -2.84
C LYS A 291 1.50 -10.97 -2.19
N PHE A 292 0.41 -10.76 -1.46
CA PHE A 292 0.16 -9.51 -0.75
C PHE A 292 1.21 -9.26 0.36
N LEU A 293 1.54 -10.28 1.15
CA LEU A 293 2.59 -10.17 2.16
C LEU A 293 3.96 -9.91 1.53
N ARG A 294 4.27 -10.62 0.42
CA ARG A 294 5.50 -10.42 -0.35
C ARG A 294 5.61 -8.98 -0.85
N LYS A 295 4.54 -8.44 -1.44
CA LYS A 295 4.46 -7.03 -1.83
C LYS A 295 4.83 -6.10 -0.67
N GLY A 296 4.24 -6.32 0.50
CA GLY A 296 4.52 -5.51 1.70
C GLY A 296 5.99 -5.55 2.11
N LYS A 297 6.61 -6.73 2.09
CA LYS A 297 8.04 -6.92 2.38
C LYS A 297 8.92 -6.17 1.40
N ILE A 298 8.65 -6.29 0.09
CA ILE A 298 9.42 -5.60 -0.96
C ILE A 298 9.30 -4.08 -0.82
N ILE A 299 8.09 -3.54 -0.65
CA ILE A 299 7.89 -2.10 -0.47
C ILE A 299 8.64 -1.58 0.77
N SER A 300 8.63 -2.32 1.87
CA SER A 300 9.37 -1.94 3.08
C SER A 300 10.88 -1.95 2.83
N ALA A 301 11.40 -2.98 2.16
CA ALA A 301 12.81 -3.06 1.80
C ALA A 301 13.24 -1.92 0.86
N LEU A 302 12.43 -1.58 -0.15
CA LEU A 302 12.69 -0.46 -1.07
C LEU A 302 12.74 0.89 -0.34
N ARG A 303 11.82 1.14 0.61
CA ARG A 303 11.84 2.35 1.45
C ARG A 303 13.11 2.44 2.28
N ASN A 304 13.48 1.35 2.92
CA ASN A 304 14.70 1.28 3.72
C ASN A 304 15.95 1.52 2.86
N ALA A 305 16.04 0.85 1.71
CA ALA A 305 17.15 1.01 0.78
C ALA A 305 17.32 2.47 0.31
N VAL A 306 16.24 3.12 -0.10
CA VAL A 306 16.26 4.54 -0.52
C VAL A 306 16.68 5.46 0.63
N SER A 307 16.24 5.19 1.86
CA SER A 307 16.60 5.98 3.04
C SER A 307 18.06 5.78 3.48
N ASN A 308 18.62 4.58 3.21
CA ASN A 308 19.98 4.20 3.59
C ASN A 308 21.00 4.34 2.44
N GLY A 309 20.84 5.32 1.57
CA GLY A 309 21.79 5.60 0.50
C GLY A 309 21.77 4.61 -0.66
N PHE A 310 20.60 4.01 -0.92
CA PHE A 310 20.34 3.05 -2.01
C PHE A 310 21.05 1.70 -1.83
N GLU A 311 21.25 1.27 -0.59
CA GLU A 311 21.77 -0.06 -0.28
C GLU A 311 20.93 -1.15 -0.96
N GLY A 312 21.58 -2.12 -1.61
CA GLY A 312 20.94 -3.17 -2.39
C GLY A 312 20.55 -2.77 -3.82
N PHE A 313 20.59 -1.47 -4.17
CA PHE A 313 20.42 -1.06 -5.57
C PHE A 313 21.73 -1.15 -6.34
N GLU A 314 21.67 -1.75 -7.53
CA GLU A 314 22.79 -1.81 -8.48
C GLU A 314 22.31 -1.41 -9.88
N VAL A 315 23.26 -0.99 -10.72
CA VAL A 315 23.01 -0.73 -12.14
C VAL A 315 23.76 -1.74 -12.98
N TYR A 316 23.01 -2.50 -13.76
CA TYR A 316 23.56 -3.41 -14.77
C TYR A 316 23.50 -2.74 -16.13
N TYR A 317 24.39 -3.13 -17.02
CA TYR A 317 24.53 -2.56 -18.34
C TYR A 317 24.43 -3.65 -19.39
N GLN A 318 23.57 -3.44 -20.41
CA GLN A 318 23.44 -4.34 -21.53
C GLN A 318 23.96 -3.65 -22.78
N PRO A 319 24.89 -4.29 -23.56
CA PRO A 319 25.48 -3.69 -24.74
C PRO A 319 24.46 -3.51 -25.86
N ILE A 320 24.54 -2.35 -26.54
CA ILE A 320 23.87 -2.04 -27.80
C ILE A 320 24.95 -1.89 -28.85
N VAL A 321 24.80 -2.62 -29.97
CA VAL A 321 25.77 -2.63 -31.06
C VAL A 321 25.23 -1.93 -32.31
N ASP A 322 26.10 -1.31 -33.04
CA ASP A 322 25.81 -0.83 -34.38
C ASP A 322 25.72 -2.03 -35.35
N CYS A 323 24.60 -2.15 -36.06
CA CYS A 323 24.30 -3.33 -36.84
C CYS A 323 25.29 -3.53 -38.01
N SER A 324 25.85 -2.45 -38.58
CA SER A 324 26.76 -2.48 -39.69
C SER A 324 28.19 -2.87 -39.32
N THR A 325 28.66 -2.36 -38.15
CA THR A 325 30.04 -2.53 -37.70
C THR A 325 30.18 -3.59 -36.61
N GLU A 326 29.08 -4.03 -36.00
CA GLU A 326 29.00 -4.91 -34.83
C GLU A 326 29.79 -4.40 -33.62
N GLN A 327 30.12 -3.12 -33.61
CA GLN A 327 30.81 -2.48 -32.48
C GLN A 327 29.82 -2.03 -31.41
N VAL A 328 30.18 -2.22 -30.15
CA VAL A 328 29.41 -1.68 -29.02
C VAL A 328 29.53 -0.17 -29.01
N ILE A 329 28.42 0.52 -29.18
CA ILE A 329 28.32 1.99 -29.26
C ILE A 329 27.55 2.59 -28.07
N ALA A 330 26.74 1.80 -27.42
CA ALA A 330 25.94 2.23 -26.28
C ALA A 330 25.71 1.08 -25.30
N ALA A 331 25.14 1.40 -24.15
CA ALA A 331 24.59 0.43 -23.24
C ALA A 331 23.27 0.93 -22.65
N GLU A 332 22.35 0.02 -22.40
CA GLU A 332 21.17 0.27 -21.61
C GLU A 332 21.49 0.07 -20.11
N ALA A 333 21.14 1.07 -19.28
CA ALA A 333 21.29 1.03 -17.85
C ALA A 333 20.03 0.44 -17.20
N LEU A 334 20.17 -0.71 -16.58
CA LEU A 334 19.10 -1.52 -16.06
C LEU A 334 19.19 -1.64 -14.53
N MET A 335 18.18 -1.13 -13.84
CA MET A 335 18.09 -1.20 -12.39
C MET A 335 18.02 -2.64 -11.90
N ARG A 336 18.76 -2.95 -10.83
CA ARG A 336 18.71 -4.21 -10.08
C ARG A 336 18.50 -3.89 -8.61
N PHE A 337 17.83 -4.79 -7.92
CA PHE A 337 17.60 -4.64 -6.49
C PHE A 337 17.78 -5.99 -5.78
N THR A 338 18.60 -5.99 -4.75
CA THR A 338 18.78 -7.11 -3.83
C THR A 338 18.21 -6.73 -2.48
N MET A 339 17.22 -7.47 -2.03
CA MET A 339 16.64 -7.31 -0.72
C MET A 339 17.48 -8.08 0.30
N HIS A 340 18.02 -7.37 1.28
CA HIS A 340 18.75 -7.96 2.40
C HIS A 340 17.76 -8.32 3.51
N SER A 341 17.82 -9.53 4.02
CA SER A 341 16.98 -10.00 5.13
C SER A 341 17.78 -10.90 6.08
N GLU A 342 17.24 -11.18 7.27
CA GLU A 342 17.84 -12.11 8.22
C GLU A 342 17.94 -13.54 7.65
N ASP A 343 17.06 -13.90 6.73
CA ASP A 343 17.04 -15.19 6.02
C ASP A 343 18.04 -15.27 4.86
N GLY A 344 18.71 -14.14 4.52
CA GLY A 344 19.69 -14.02 3.45
C GLY A 344 19.30 -12.98 2.40
N ASP A 345 20.16 -12.85 1.39
CA ASP A 345 20.00 -11.91 0.29
C ASP A 345 19.13 -12.50 -0.82
N GLU A 346 18.12 -11.75 -1.25
CA GLU A 346 17.23 -12.14 -2.34
C GLU A 346 17.28 -11.10 -3.47
N SER A 347 17.64 -11.53 -4.69
CA SER A 347 17.56 -10.67 -5.88
C SER A 347 16.13 -10.59 -6.38
N ILE A 348 15.56 -9.39 -6.36
CA ILE A 348 14.18 -9.14 -6.80
C ILE A 348 14.17 -8.73 -8.27
N SER A 349 13.29 -9.34 -9.06
CA SER A 349 13.17 -9.04 -10.50
C SER A 349 12.69 -7.61 -10.74
N PRO A 350 13.21 -6.88 -11.74
CA PRO A 350 12.71 -5.57 -12.16
C PRO A 350 11.19 -5.54 -12.42
N VAL A 351 10.66 -6.58 -13.04
CA VAL A 351 9.21 -6.72 -13.30
C VAL A 351 8.41 -6.75 -12.01
N GLU A 352 9.00 -7.22 -10.89
CA GLU A 352 8.33 -7.27 -9.61
C GLU A 352 8.47 -5.96 -8.83
N PHE A 353 9.65 -5.33 -8.76
CA PHE A 353 9.86 -4.18 -7.88
C PHE A 353 9.65 -2.80 -8.52
N ILE A 354 9.85 -2.63 -9.84
CA ILE A 354 9.66 -1.34 -10.52
C ILE A 354 8.22 -0.82 -10.37
N PRO A 355 7.16 -1.65 -10.56
CA PRO A 355 5.80 -1.20 -10.33
C PRO A 355 5.55 -0.67 -8.90
N TRP A 356 6.23 -1.25 -7.90
CA TRP A 356 6.12 -0.78 -6.51
C TRP A 356 6.89 0.50 -6.24
N LEU A 357 8.02 0.72 -6.90
CA LEU A 357 8.70 2.02 -6.89
C LEU A 357 7.81 3.11 -7.49
N GLU A 358 7.09 2.81 -8.58
CA GLU A 358 6.16 3.73 -9.23
C GLU A 358 4.95 4.03 -8.36
N GLU A 359 4.26 3.01 -7.83
CA GLU A 359 3.08 3.14 -6.97
C GLU A 359 3.40 3.96 -5.71
N THR A 360 4.59 3.78 -5.13
CA THR A 360 5.02 4.49 -3.92
C THR A 360 5.69 5.83 -4.18
N GLY A 361 5.98 6.18 -5.43
CA GLY A 361 6.75 7.36 -5.81
C GLY A 361 8.25 7.26 -5.54
N LEU A 362 8.74 6.14 -5.01
CA LEU A 362 10.16 5.91 -4.77
C LEU A 362 10.98 5.81 -6.06
N ILE A 363 10.33 5.60 -7.21
CA ILE A 363 10.97 5.63 -8.53
C ILE A 363 11.68 6.96 -8.80
N ILE A 364 11.28 8.04 -8.14
CA ILE A 364 11.85 9.36 -8.34
C ILE A 364 13.27 9.46 -7.76
N PRO A 365 13.50 9.21 -6.45
CA PRO A 365 14.86 9.18 -5.91
C PRO A 365 15.69 8.02 -6.48
N ALA A 366 15.10 6.83 -6.70
CA ALA A 366 15.81 5.69 -7.31
C ALA A 366 16.27 6.00 -8.74
N GLY A 367 15.41 6.63 -9.56
CA GLY A 367 15.77 7.05 -10.91
C GLY A 367 16.90 8.09 -10.95
N LYS A 368 16.96 9.00 -9.97
CA LYS A 368 18.10 9.91 -9.82
C LYS A 368 19.41 9.17 -9.58
N TYR A 369 19.39 8.20 -8.67
CA TYR A 369 20.55 7.34 -8.39
C TYR A 369 21.02 6.60 -9.65
N ILE A 370 20.09 6.01 -10.41
CA ILE A 370 20.41 5.29 -11.66
C ILE A 370 20.99 6.25 -12.71
N MET A 371 20.41 7.44 -12.89
CA MET A 371 20.92 8.44 -13.81
C MET A 371 22.35 8.85 -13.48
N ASP A 372 22.64 9.06 -12.20
CA ASP A 372 23.98 9.43 -11.74
C ASP A 372 24.99 8.31 -12.03
N ALA A 373 24.68 7.06 -11.65
CA ALA A 373 25.53 5.90 -11.88
C ALA A 373 25.75 5.63 -13.39
N ALA A 374 24.71 5.79 -14.20
CA ALA A 374 24.77 5.61 -15.65
C ALA A 374 25.64 6.69 -16.33
N ALA A 375 25.53 7.95 -15.91
CA ALA A 375 26.35 9.03 -16.43
C ALA A 375 27.82 8.88 -16.03
N GLN A 376 28.10 8.49 -14.79
CA GLN A 376 29.44 8.16 -14.33
C GLN A 376 30.07 7.05 -15.18
N MET A 377 29.33 5.98 -15.42
CA MET A 377 29.78 4.86 -16.27
C MET A 377 30.03 5.33 -17.71
N CYS A 378 29.15 6.15 -18.27
CA CYS A 378 29.31 6.72 -19.60
C CYS A 378 30.58 7.54 -19.72
N HIS A 379 30.85 8.43 -18.77
CA HIS A 379 32.10 9.21 -18.73
C HIS A 379 33.34 8.33 -18.75
N GLU A 380 33.37 7.29 -17.92
CA GLU A 380 34.51 6.36 -17.85
C GLU A 380 34.66 5.57 -19.15
N MET A 381 33.53 5.12 -19.76
CA MET A 381 33.54 4.35 -21.00
C MET A 381 34.00 5.18 -22.20
N GLN A 382 33.72 6.47 -22.24
CA GLN A 382 34.16 7.40 -23.30
C GLN A 382 35.69 7.51 -23.41
N LYS A 383 36.43 7.12 -22.38
CA LYS A 383 37.90 7.00 -22.46
C LYS A 383 38.36 5.87 -23.37
N GLN A 384 37.48 4.86 -23.63
CA GLN A 384 37.74 3.73 -24.50
C GLN A 384 36.98 3.83 -25.83
N VAL A 385 35.72 4.28 -25.78
CA VAL A 385 34.82 4.42 -26.94
C VAL A 385 34.34 5.86 -27.03
N LYS A 386 34.98 6.69 -27.87
CA LYS A 386 34.84 8.17 -27.89
C LYS A 386 33.40 8.72 -27.96
N LYS A 387 32.48 8.02 -28.59
CA LYS A 387 31.08 8.45 -28.75
C LYS A 387 30.11 7.53 -28.04
N PHE A 388 30.56 6.91 -26.94
CA PHE A 388 29.71 6.00 -26.20
C PHE A 388 28.50 6.72 -25.61
N ARG A 389 27.34 6.08 -25.69
CA ARG A 389 26.06 6.57 -25.19
C ARG A 389 25.52 5.62 -24.14
N VAL A 390 24.78 6.14 -23.15
CA VAL A 390 24.01 5.33 -22.21
C VAL A 390 22.53 5.64 -22.35
N ASN A 391 21.73 4.59 -22.40
CA ASN A 391 20.28 4.64 -22.46
C ASN A 391 19.72 4.43 -21.05
N ILE A 392 18.75 5.24 -20.65
CA ILE A 392 18.19 5.27 -19.29
C ILE A 392 16.67 5.23 -19.37
N ASN A 393 16.07 4.24 -18.75
CA ASN A 393 14.63 4.09 -18.63
C ASN A 393 14.03 5.20 -17.75
N LEU A 394 12.99 5.86 -18.21
CA LEU A 394 12.26 6.91 -17.50
C LEU A 394 10.80 6.49 -17.31
N SER A 395 10.39 6.38 -16.05
CA SER A 395 8.99 6.10 -15.70
C SER A 395 8.09 7.31 -15.94
N TYR A 396 6.85 7.04 -16.35
CA TYR A 396 5.80 8.06 -16.46
C TYR A 396 5.63 8.87 -15.15
N VAL A 397 5.75 8.22 -13.99
CA VAL A 397 5.68 8.90 -12.68
C VAL A 397 6.74 9.99 -12.54
N GLN A 398 7.94 9.77 -13.10
CA GLN A 398 9.00 10.77 -13.09
C GLN A 398 8.69 11.95 -14.01
N VAL A 399 8.00 11.71 -15.15
CA VAL A 399 7.59 12.76 -16.08
C VAL A 399 6.57 13.72 -15.47
N THR A 400 5.74 13.25 -14.55
CA THR A 400 4.78 14.12 -13.83
C THR A 400 5.45 15.21 -13.00
N LYS A 401 6.76 15.10 -12.73
CA LYS A 401 7.55 16.14 -12.07
C LYS A 401 8.06 17.17 -13.07
N ASP A 402 7.75 18.43 -12.87
CA ASP A 402 8.05 19.55 -13.77
C ASP A 402 9.56 19.76 -14.05
N ASN A 403 10.46 19.15 -13.28
CA ASN A 403 11.90 19.43 -13.30
C ASN A 403 12.81 18.27 -13.71
N ILE A 404 12.27 17.11 -14.15
CA ILE A 404 13.09 15.94 -14.50
C ILE A 404 14.20 16.27 -15.53
N TRP A 405 13.92 17.14 -16.51
CA TRP A 405 14.90 17.57 -17.49
C TRP A 405 16.10 18.34 -16.87
N LYS A 406 15.86 19.05 -15.76
CA LYS A 406 16.94 19.73 -15.01
C LYS A 406 17.81 18.73 -14.27
N ASP A 407 17.19 17.66 -13.73
CA ASP A 407 17.92 16.58 -13.08
C ASP A 407 18.86 15.90 -14.09
N ILE A 408 18.37 15.60 -15.30
CA ILE A 408 19.20 15.04 -16.38
C ILE A 408 20.35 15.97 -16.74
N LEU A 409 20.08 17.26 -16.96
CA LEU A 409 21.15 18.24 -17.28
C LEU A 409 22.16 18.41 -16.14
N SER A 410 21.71 18.34 -14.90
CA SER A 410 22.60 18.41 -13.74
C SER A 410 23.59 17.25 -13.72
N VAL A 411 23.09 16.03 -13.98
CA VAL A 411 23.91 14.81 -14.03
C VAL A 411 24.90 14.86 -15.21
N ILE A 412 24.45 15.29 -16.38
CA ILE A 412 25.33 15.51 -17.56
C ILE A 412 26.50 16.44 -17.21
N LYS A 413 26.19 17.56 -16.56
CA LYS A 413 27.20 18.54 -16.15
C LYS A 413 28.13 18.00 -15.04
N GLN A 414 27.58 17.28 -14.08
CA GLN A 414 28.33 16.72 -12.94
C GLN A 414 29.41 15.73 -13.40
N HIS A 415 29.09 14.91 -14.42
CA HIS A 415 30.00 13.86 -14.92
C HIS A 415 30.79 14.28 -16.16
N ASP A 416 30.71 15.56 -16.59
CA ASP A 416 31.43 16.08 -17.75
C ASP A 416 31.24 15.26 -19.03
N ILE A 417 29.99 14.89 -19.33
CA ILE A 417 29.58 14.21 -20.56
C ILE A 417 28.78 15.13 -21.46
N THR A 418 28.67 14.79 -22.74
CA THR A 418 27.83 15.58 -23.66
C THR A 418 26.36 15.14 -23.57
N ALA A 419 25.46 16.03 -23.92
CA ALA A 419 24.02 15.72 -23.90
C ALA A 419 23.64 14.58 -24.87
N GLU A 420 24.33 14.48 -26.01
CA GLU A 420 24.19 13.41 -26.99
C GLU A 420 24.58 12.02 -26.44
N SER A 421 25.29 11.97 -25.31
CA SER A 421 25.70 10.74 -24.65
C SER A 421 24.58 10.10 -23.84
N ILE A 422 23.46 10.79 -23.63
CA ILE A 422 22.29 10.29 -22.90
C ILE A 422 21.14 10.05 -23.89
N CYS A 423 20.55 8.88 -23.82
CA CYS A 423 19.26 8.57 -24.42
C CYS A 423 18.25 8.23 -23.32
N VAL A 424 17.11 8.90 -23.32
CA VAL A 424 16.00 8.60 -22.39
C VAL A 424 15.04 7.66 -23.10
N GLU A 425 14.69 6.55 -22.45
CA GLU A 425 13.76 5.55 -22.97
C GLU A 425 12.45 5.58 -22.19
N MET A 426 11.34 5.45 -22.88
CA MET A 426 10.01 5.32 -22.29
C MET A 426 9.22 4.27 -23.04
N THR A 427 8.49 3.43 -22.31
CA THR A 427 7.62 2.42 -22.89
C THR A 427 6.43 3.05 -23.60
N GLU A 428 5.92 2.35 -24.62
CA GLU A 428 4.73 2.74 -25.36
C GLU A 428 3.50 2.88 -24.44
N SER A 429 3.34 2.03 -23.45
CA SER A 429 2.24 2.06 -22.48
C SER A 429 2.21 3.34 -21.63
N GLY A 430 3.35 3.96 -21.39
CA GLY A 430 3.45 5.27 -20.73
C GLY A 430 2.86 6.44 -21.54
N TYR A 431 2.50 6.19 -22.82
CA TYR A 431 1.96 7.20 -23.74
C TYR A 431 0.45 7.48 -23.54
N MET A 432 -0.32 6.59 -22.95
CA MET A 432 -1.81 6.68 -22.91
C MET A 432 -2.35 8.01 -22.37
N ASP A 433 -1.52 8.81 -21.70
CA ASP A 433 -1.83 10.16 -21.25
C ASP A 433 -0.83 11.18 -21.78
N MET A 434 -0.93 11.56 -23.06
CA MET A 434 -0.20 12.71 -23.64
C MET A 434 -0.55 13.99 -22.90
N THR A 435 0.06 14.16 -21.75
CA THR A 435 -0.12 15.37 -20.96
C THR A 435 0.69 16.52 -21.55
N PRO A 436 0.24 17.78 -21.39
CA PRO A 436 1.04 18.96 -21.73
C PRO A 436 2.46 18.93 -21.13
N ARG A 437 2.64 18.24 -19.98
CA ARG A 437 3.93 18.05 -19.31
C ARG A 437 4.89 17.17 -20.12
N PHE A 438 4.41 16.07 -20.69
CA PHE A 438 5.23 15.22 -21.54
C PHE A 438 5.70 15.97 -22.78
N CYS A 439 4.80 16.66 -23.47
CA CYS A 439 5.15 17.49 -24.65
C CYS A 439 6.19 18.58 -24.29
N ALA A 440 6.07 19.18 -23.11
CA ALA A 440 7.04 20.15 -22.62
C ALA A 440 8.41 19.49 -22.34
N LEU A 441 8.43 18.31 -21.72
CA LEU A 441 9.64 17.53 -21.49
C LEU A 441 10.33 17.20 -22.82
N ARG A 442 9.61 16.64 -23.79
CA ARG A 442 10.16 16.28 -25.12
C ARG A 442 10.80 17.48 -25.84
N LYS A 443 10.13 18.64 -25.81
CA LYS A 443 10.70 19.89 -26.35
C LYS A 443 12.01 20.27 -25.64
N LYS A 444 12.09 20.10 -24.32
CA LYS A 444 13.29 20.40 -23.54
C LYS A 444 14.43 19.41 -23.83
N LEU A 445 14.14 18.11 -23.93
CA LEU A 445 15.13 17.10 -24.32
C LEU A 445 15.72 17.43 -25.69
N LYS A 446 14.88 17.68 -26.70
CA LYS A 446 15.30 18.01 -28.05
C LYS A 446 16.13 19.31 -28.14
N ALA A 447 15.70 20.37 -27.42
CA ALA A 447 16.41 21.63 -27.36
C ALA A 447 17.83 21.51 -26.73
N ASN A 448 18.03 20.53 -25.86
CA ASN A 448 19.29 20.23 -25.21
C ASN A 448 20.05 19.08 -25.87
N LYS A 449 19.61 18.57 -27.00
CA LYS A 449 20.21 17.47 -27.80
C LYS A 449 20.31 16.15 -27.01
N ILE A 450 19.40 15.91 -26.08
CA ILE A 450 19.25 14.63 -25.38
C ILE A 450 18.37 13.75 -26.27
N SER A 451 18.85 12.54 -26.61
CA SER A 451 18.10 11.59 -27.42
C SER A 451 16.93 11.00 -26.65
N PHE A 452 15.87 10.65 -27.37
CA PHE A 452 14.68 10.03 -26.84
C PHE A 452 14.30 8.79 -27.63
N ALA A 453 13.99 7.69 -26.95
CA ALA A 453 13.56 6.44 -27.55
C ALA A 453 12.18 6.00 -27.04
N ILE A 454 11.39 5.43 -27.93
CA ILE A 454 10.21 4.63 -27.58
C ILE A 454 10.66 3.20 -27.39
N ASP A 455 10.33 2.63 -26.22
CA ASP A 455 10.67 1.26 -25.83
C ASP A 455 9.47 0.33 -25.92
N ASP A 456 9.73 -1.00 -25.97
CA ASP A 456 8.73 -2.08 -26.05
C ASP A 456 7.74 -1.95 -27.23
N PHE A 457 8.17 -1.40 -28.37
CA PHE A 457 7.30 -1.21 -29.52
C PHE A 457 6.89 -2.55 -30.14
N GLY A 458 5.55 -2.75 -30.25
CA GLY A 458 4.98 -3.98 -30.82
C GLY A 458 4.33 -4.94 -29.82
N THR A 459 4.24 -4.58 -28.53
CA THR A 459 3.70 -5.46 -27.46
C THR A 459 2.17 -5.48 -27.35
N GLY A 460 1.42 -4.71 -28.17
CA GLY A 460 -0.03 -4.94 -28.24
C GLY A 460 -0.93 -3.75 -28.47
N TYR A 461 -0.58 -2.56 -28.06
CA TYR A 461 -1.37 -1.34 -28.28
C TYR A 461 -0.66 -0.33 -29.17
N SER A 462 0.22 -0.82 -30.09
CA SER A 462 1.04 0.02 -30.96
C SER A 462 0.19 1.01 -31.75
N ASN A 463 0.04 2.21 -31.17
CA ASN A 463 -0.61 3.32 -31.82
C ASN A 463 0.43 4.07 -32.64
N LEU A 464 0.38 3.94 -33.98
CA LEU A 464 1.26 4.67 -34.87
C LEU A 464 1.26 6.20 -34.63
N HIS A 465 0.18 6.73 -34.07
CA HIS A 465 0.13 8.12 -33.60
C HIS A 465 1.20 8.44 -32.56
N CYS A 466 1.57 7.47 -31.72
CA CYS A 466 2.62 7.64 -30.72
C CYS A 466 3.95 8.05 -31.35
N ILE A 467 4.36 7.41 -32.46
CA ILE A 467 5.60 7.73 -33.17
C ILE A 467 5.55 9.17 -33.74
N CYS A 468 4.41 9.56 -34.32
CA CYS A 468 4.25 10.90 -34.89
C CYS A 468 4.24 11.99 -33.82
N ASP A 469 3.54 11.75 -32.74
CA ASP A 469 3.32 12.75 -31.68
C ASP A 469 4.55 12.92 -30.78
N MET A 470 5.21 11.82 -30.43
CA MET A 470 6.42 11.83 -29.61
C MET A 470 7.66 12.25 -30.40
N ASN A 471 7.67 12.02 -31.72
CA ASN A 471 8.80 12.30 -32.60
C ASN A 471 10.14 11.81 -31.97
N PRO A 472 10.29 10.49 -31.72
CA PRO A 472 11.48 9.92 -31.07
C PRO A 472 12.67 9.98 -32.03
N ASP A 473 13.87 9.86 -31.46
CA ASP A 473 15.10 9.68 -32.24
C ASP A 473 15.33 8.20 -32.57
N TYR A 474 14.77 7.31 -31.73
CA TYR A 474 14.89 5.84 -31.85
C TYR A 474 13.57 5.16 -31.52
N VAL A 475 13.32 4.02 -32.16
CA VAL A 475 12.28 3.05 -31.77
C VAL A 475 12.97 1.72 -31.47
N LYS A 476 12.70 1.15 -30.27
CA LYS A 476 13.19 -0.16 -29.86
C LYS A 476 12.09 -1.18 -30.07
N ILE A 477 12.36 -2.16 -30.91
CA ILE A 477 11.44 -3.28 -31.20
C ILE A 477 11.59 -4.30 -30.09
N ASP A 478 10.47 -4.63 -29.45
CA ASP A 478 10.40 -5.55 -28.32
C ASP A 478 10.91 -6.95 -28.69
N LYS A 479 11.52 -7.62 -27.71
CA LYS A 479 12.12 -8.96 -27.86
C LYS A 479 11.11 -10.03 -28.25
N ASP A 480 9.87 -10.00 -27.70
CA ASP A 480 8.87 -11.04 -27.98
C ASP A 480 8.33 -10.87 -29.42
N PHE A 481 8.22 -9.64 -29.90
CA PHE A 481 7.91 -9.40 -31.32
C PHE A 481 9.07 -9.84 -32.21
N THR A 482 10.32 -9.56 -31.83
CA THR A 482 11.51 -10.03 -32.56
C THR A 482 11.52 -11.55 -32.67
N ALA A 483 11.32 -12.26 -31.56
CA ALA A 483 11.32 -13.73 -31.55
C ALA A 483 10.21 -14.31 -32.45
N ARG A 484 9.02 -13.73 -32.43
CA ARG A 484 7.92 -14.11 -33.33
C ARG A 484 8.28 -13.86 -34.79
N ALA A 485 8.84 -12.69 -35.11
CA ALA A 485 9.23 -12.35 -36.48
C ALA A 485 10.31 -13.28 -37.01
N MET A 486 11.27 -13.70 -36.20
CA MET A 486 12.29 -14.65 -36.60
C MET A 486 11.77 -16.08 -36.80
N SER A 487 10.66 -16.42 -36.17
CA SER A 487 10.05 -17.77 -36.23
C SER A 487 8.93 -17.88 -37.27
N ASN A 488 8.33 -16.77 -37.72
CA ASN A 488 7.14 -16.74 -38.58
C ASN A 488 7.31 -15.74 -39.73
N GLY A 489 7.18 -16.21 -40.98
CA GLY A 489 7.36 -15.39 -42.17
C GLY A 489 6.38 -14.20 -42.28
N ARG A 490 5.15 -14.31 -41.77
CA ARG A 490 4.19 -13.20 -41.77
C ARG A 490 4.64 -12.08 -40.85
N ASP A 491 5.07 -12.43 -39.63
CA ASP A 491 5.55 -11.46 -38.64
C ASP A 491 6.90 -10.85 -39.11
N TYR A 492 7.72 -11.61 -39.83
CA TYR A 492 8.94 -11.10 -40.47
C TYR A 492 8.65 -10.03 -41.51
N GLU A 493 7.67 -10.28 -42.43
CA GLU A 493 7.26 -9.27 -43.42
C GLU A 493 6.65 -8.03 -42.74
N LEU A 494 5.92 -8.22 -41.60
CA LEU A 494 5.42 -7.10 -40.80
C LEU A 494 6.58 -6.28 -40.21
N LEU A 495 7.56 -6.94 -39.58
CA LEU A 495 8.75 -6.29 -39.05
C LEU A 495 9.47 -5.47 -40.12
N LYS A 496 9.67 -6.04 -41.33
CA LYS A 496 10.25 -5.34 -42.47
C LYS A 496 9.49 -4.06 -42.82
N LYS A 497 8.15 -4.12 -42.87
CA LYS A 497 7.31 -2.95 -43.15
C LYS A 497 7.38 -1.89 -42.07
N ILE A 498 7.48 -2.31 -40.79
CA ILE A 498 7.68 -1.38 -39.69
C ILE A 498 9.03 -0.68 -39.82
N ILE A 499 10.12 -1.41 -40.13
CA ILE A 499 11.44 -0.84 -40.35
C ILE A 499 11.41 0.20 -41.49
N ASP A 500 10.86 -0.17 -42.64
CA ASP A 500 10.73 0.72 -43.80
C ASP A 500 9.95 2.00 -43.44
N MET A 501 8.83 1.85 -42.73
CA MET A 501 7.99 2.96 -42.32
C MET A 501 8.73 3.92 -41.36
N VAL A 502 9.37 3.39 -40.33
CA VAL A 502 10.08 4.18 -39.31
C VAL A 502 11.26 4.93 -39.94
N HIS A 503 12.02 4.28 -40.83
CA HIS A 503 13.09 4.91 -41.59
C HIS A 503 12.59 6.00 -42.54
N SER A 504 11.40 5.83 -43.17
CA SER A 504 10.82 6.82 -44.08
C SER A 504 10.54 8.18 -43.43
N ILE A 505 10.41 8.20 -42.12
CA ILE A 505 10.22 9.43 -41.32
C ILE A 505 11.49 9.87 -40.57
N GLY A 506 12.64 9.26 -40.91
CA GLY A 506 13.96 9.65 -40.41
C GLY A 506 14.26 9.22 -38.97
N ILE A 507 13.54 8.22 -38.44
CA ILE A 507 13.74 7.66 -37.09
C ILE A 507 14.58 6.37 -37.21
N LYS A 508 15.49 6.14 -36.27
CA LYS A 508 16.34 4.96 -36.21
C LYS A 508 15.68 3.82 -35.45
N ILE A 509 16.11 2.60 -35.75
CA ILE A 509 15.58 1.38 -35.11
C ILE A 509 16.66 0.64 -34.36
N CYS A 510 16.31 0.21 -33.12
CA CYS A 510 17.01 -0.77 -32.35
C CYS A 510 16.13 -2.04 -32.24
N VAL A 511 16.66 -3.19 -32.61
CA VAL A 511 15.94 -4.48 -32.43
C VAL A 511 16.49 -5.20 -31.21
N GLU A 512 15.59 -5.53 -30.30
CA GLU A 512 15.90 -6.22 -29.04
C GLU A 512 15.74 -7.73 -29.15
N GLY A 513 16.27 -8.44 -28.13
CA GLY A 513 16.12 -9.89 -28.03
C GLY A 513 16.86 -10.69 -29.09
N VAL A 514 17.92 -10.13 -29.68
CA VAL A 514 18.72 -10.87 -30.67
C VAL A 514 19.57 -11.91 -29.95
N GLU A 515 19.23 -13.18 -30.13
CA GLU A 515 19.89 -14.32 -29.43
C GLU A 515 20.77 -15.14 -30.37
N GLU A 516 20.50 -15.14 -31.68
CA GLU A 516 21.17 -15.99 -32.65
C GLU A 516 21.87 -15.19 -33.75
N ILE A 517 22.99 -15.69 -34.23
CA ILE A 517 23.76 -15.08 -35.32
C ILE A 517 22.93 -14.96 -36.62
N GLU A 518 22.05 -15.92 -36.88
CA GLU A 518 21.19 -15.89 -38.06
C GLU A 518 20.18 -14.74 -38.00
N TRP A 519 19.68 -14.43 -36.79
CA TRP A 519 18.80 -13.29 -36.57
C TRP A 519 19.55 -11.98 -36.85
N SER A 520 20.76 -11.84 -36.35
CA SER A 520 21.60 -10.68 -36.63
C SER A 520 21.82 -10.45 -38.13
N ARG A 521 22.10 -11.53 -38.91
CA ARG A 521 22.28 -11.46 -40.36
C ARG A 521 21.02 -11.00 -41.08
N LYS A 522 19.86 -11.62 -40.75
CA LYS A 522 18.56 -11.22 -41.33
C LYS A 522 18.20 -9.75 -41.02
N LEU A 523 18.47 -9.29 -39.80
CA LEU A 523 18.20 -7.90 -39.39
C LEU A 523 19.15 -6.91 -40.09
N ARG A 524 20.38 -7.31 -40.36
CA ARG A 524 21.33 -6.52 -41.17
C ARG A 524 20.84 -6.33 -42.60
N ASP A 525 20.30 -7.39 -43.22
CA ASP A 525 19.71 -7.33 -44.56
C ASP A 525 18.48 -6.41 -44.61
N LEU A 526 17.82 -6.18 -43.47
CA LEU A 526 16.73 -5.21 -43.33
C LEU A 526 17.22 -3.77 -43.04
N ASN A 527 18.54 -3.53 -43.02
CA ASN A 527 19.16 -2.23 -42.70
C ASN A 527 18.79 -1.68 -41.32
N VAL A 528 18.61 -2.55 -40.32
CA VAL A 528 18.41 -2.13 -38.92
C VAL A 528 19.64 -1.34 -38.45
N ASP A 529 19.43 -0.26 -37.67
CA ASP A 529 20.54 0.58 -37.20
C ASP A 529 21.29 -0.06 -36.02
N TYR A 530 20.55 -0.56 -35.01
CA TYR A 530 21.13 -1.06 -33.78
C TYR A 530 20.53 -2.40 -33.39
N LEU A 531 21.33 -3.22 -32.69
CA LEU A 531 20.94 -4.52 -32.18
C LEU A 531 21.26 -4.62 -30.69
N GLN A 532 20.37 -5.27 -29.96
CA GLN A 532 20.54 -5.58 -28.54
C GLN A 532 20.02 -7.00 -28.28
N GLY A 533 20.72 -7.77 -27.44
CA GLY A 533 20.28 -9.12 -27.11
C GLY A 533 21.41 -9.97 -26.52
N TYR A 534 21.05 -11.17 -26.12
CA TYR A 534 21.99 -12.09 -25.46
C TYR A 534 23.13 -12.55 -26.38
N LEU A 535 22.95 -12.47 -27.68
CA LEU A 535 24.02 -12.68 -28.63
C LEU A 535 25.22 -11.75 -28.38
N TYR A 536 24.95 -10.49 -28.02
CA TYR A 536 25.96 -9.45 -27.81
C TYR A 536 26.37 -9.31 -26.34
N GLY A 537 25.50 -9.72 -25.42
CA GLY A 537 25.76 -9.73 -24.01
C GLY A 537 24.50 -9.72 -23.15
N ARG A 538 24.57 -10.42 -22.02
CA ARG A 538 23.57 -10.30 -20.97
C ARG A 538 23.80 -9.03 -20.15
N PRO A 539 22.77 -8.46 -19.52
CA PRO A 539 22.97 -7.38 -18.56
C PRO A 539 23.99 -7.81 -17.48
N CYS A 540 25.03 -7.00 -17.27
CA CYS A 540 26.05 -7.28 -16.27
C CYS A 540 26.47 -6.02 -15.53
N ASN A 541 27.12 -6.18 -14.39
CA ASN A 541 27.61 -5.06 -13.61
C ASN A 541 28.71 -4.27 -14.34
N LYS A 542 28.99 -3.07 -13.89
CA LYS A 542 29.96 -2.15 -14.50
C LYS A 542 31.31 -2.82 -14.76
N HIS A 543 31.84 -3.57 -13.80
CA HIS A 543 33.18 -4.18 -13.93
C HIS A 543 33.24 -5.18 -15.09
N ARG A 544 32.30 -6.12 -15.14
CA ARG A 544 32.20 -7.10 -16.23
C ARG A 544 31.95 -6.45 -17.58
N PHE A 545 31.17 -5.38 -17.61
CA PHE A 545 30.93 -4.63 -18.85
C PHE A 545 32.23 -4.06 -19.42
N PHE A 546 33.07 -3.43 -18.58
CA PHE A 546 34.37 -2.89 -19.01
C PHE A 546 35.34 -3.99 -19.46
N GLU A 547 35.36 -5.12 -18.79
CA GLU A 547 36.19 -6.28 -19.22
C GLU A 547 35.76 -6.78 -20.61
N GLY A 548 34.47 -6.94 -20.84
CA GLY A 548 33.93 -7.36 -22.14
C GLY A 548 34.32 -6.44 -23.30
N ILE A 549 34.25 -5.12 -23.10
CA ILE A 549 34.69 -4.16 -24.13
C ILE A 549 36.19 -4.28 -24.41
N ARG A 550 37.05 -4.45 -23.41
CA ARG A 550 38.49 -4.58 -23.57
C ARG A 550 38.85 -5.85 -24.36
N LEU A 551 38.21 -6.96 -24.09
CA LEU A 551 38.45 -8.23 -24.80
C LEU A 551 38.03 -8.14 -26.27
N ASN A 552 36.91 -7.46 -26.59
CA ASN A 552 36.47 -7.21 -27.95
C ASN A 552 37.45 -6.31 -28.72
N SER A 553 38.02 -5.28 -28.07
CA SER A 553 39.00 -4.39 -28.71
C SER A 553 40.34 -5.09 -29.04
N GLY A 554 40.67 -6.17 -28.33
CA GLY A 554 41.88 -6.95 -28.56
C GLY A 554 41.76 -8.05 -29.62
N ASN A 555 40.53 -8.45 -30.00
CA ASN A 555 40.27 -9.61 -30.89
C ASN A 555 39.91 -9.23 -32.34
N LEU A 556 40.22 -7.99 -32.80
CA LEU A 556 39.92 -7.51 -34.16
C LEU A 556 40.62 -8.28 -35.32
N GLN A 557 41.24 -9.48 -35.07
CA GLN A 557 41.95 -10.23 -36.10
C GLN A 557 41.57 -11.72 -36.26
N LYS A 558 40.49 -12.23 -35.63
CA LYS A 558 40.08 -13.63 -35.86
C LYS A 558 38.58 -13.76 -36.08
N GLU A 559 38.23 -14.37 -37.19
CA GLU A 559 36.94 -14.91 -37.57
C GLU A 559 36.31 -15.72 -36.40
N HIS A 560 35.03 -15.42 -36.12
CA HIS A 560 34.16 -15.92 -35.07
C HIS A 560 34.17 -15.12 -33.77
N LEU A 561 33.14 -14.30 -33.65
CA LEU A 561 32.68 -13.61 -32.44
C LEU A 561 32.47 -14.61 -31.29
N ALA A 562 33.53 -14.85 -30.50
CA ALA A 562 33.34 -15.31 -29.12
C ALA A 562 33.06 -14.04 -28.29
N ILE A 563 31.77 -13.76 -28.04
CA ILE A 563 31.36 -12.58 -27.29
C ILE A 563 31.62 -12.84 -25.81
N PRO A 564 32.51 -12.06 -25.15
CA PRO A 564 32.96 -12.35 -23.77
C PRO A 564 31.88 -12.10 -22.70
N PHE A 565 30.65 -11.78 -23.07
CA PHE A 565 29.54 -11.50 -22.15
C PHE A 565 28.64 -12.72 -21.88
N VAL A 566 28.94 -13.90 -22.45
CA VAL A 566 28.06 -15.10 -22.44
C VAL A 566 28.34 -16.05 -21.29
N SER A 567 29.21 -15.75 -20.32
CA SER A 567 29.48 -16.65 -19.17
C SER A 567 29.17 -15.99 -17.84
#